data_75ed557abc60f2e16dbdafa75d6a2f67
#
_entry.id   75ed557abc60f2e16dbdafa75d6a2f67
#
_cell.length_a   1.000
_cell.length_b   1.000
_cell.length_c   1.000
_cell.angle_alpha   90.00
_cell.angle_beta   90.00
_cell.angle_gamma   90.00
#
_symmetry.space_group_name_H-M   'P 1'
#
loop_
_entity.id
_entity.type
_entity.pdbx_description
1 polymer ?
#
loop_
_entity_poly.entity_id
_entity_poly.type
_entity_poly.pdbx_seq_one_letter_code
_entity_poly.pdbx_strand_id
1 'polypeptide(L)'
;MAPALAAEDKTYTSNGIVEFIPSTDPTLPVDPTDPDPTNPVVPIDPTDPEGPEPGTNGPLSIDYASSLDFGKNKITNKDEVYYANAQELTNGKFVPNYVQVSDNRGTNTGWALTVKQEGQFENKTTQHKVLTGSVIKLSNGVAASNQIDVTAPLSPSIELDASGAASNVMTAANETGSGTWVDRFGTVTAEEVEGETVQKNKAISLEVPGSTPKDAVKYSTQLTWTLTDTPINE
;
A
#
# COMPACT_ATOMS: atom_id res chain seq x y z
N MET A 1 -19.39 -69.45 -35.03
CA MET A 1 -19.15 -68.21 -34.25
C MET A 1 -18.15 -67.39 -35.05
N ALA A 2 -18.55 -66.22 -35.53
CA ALA A 2 -17.62 -65.29 -36.21
C ALA A 2 -16.81 -64.54 -35.12
N PRO A 3 -15.50 -64.33 -35.32
CA PRO A 3 -14.72 -63.55 -34.37
C PRO A 3 -15.17 -62.08 -34.47
N ALA A 4 -15.46 -61.48 -33.32
CA ALA A 4 -15.70 -60.06 -33.21
C ALA A 4 -14.36 -59.35 -33.50
N LEU A 5 -14.28 -58.60 -34.56
CA LEU A 5 -13.17 -57.65 -34.77
C LEU A 5 -13.28 -56.55 -33.68
N ALA A 6 -12.28 -56.46 -32.82
CA ALA A 6 -12.11 -55.34 -31.95
C ALA A 6 -11.94 -54.07 -32.81
N ALA A 7 -12.72 -53.02 -32.53
CA ALA A 7 -12.52 -51.73 -33.15
C ALA A 7 -11.19 -51.18 -32.66
N GLU A 8 -10.28 -50.85 -33.61
CA GLU A 8 -9.06 -50.16 -33.32
C GLU A 8 -9.37 -48.65 -33.05
N ASP A 9 -9.06 -48.18 -31.88
CA ASP A 9 -9.12 -46.75 -31.55
C ASP A 9 -8.07 -46.01 -32.41
N LYS A 10 -8.53 -45.05 -33.21
CA LYS A 10 -7.63 -44.20 -34.01
C LYS A 10 -7.50 -42.86 -33.29
N THR A 11 -6.29 -42.57 -32.79
CA THR A 11 -5.95 -41.32 -32.12
C THR A 11 -5.14 -40.41 -33.03
N TYR A 12 -5.37 -39.11 -32.94
CA TYR A 12 -4.58 -38.07 -33.63
C TYR A 12 -4.23 -36.99 -32.60
N THR A 13 -2.95 -36.57 -32.53
CA THR A 13 -2.46 -35.56 -31.61
C THR A 13 -2.16 -34.29 -32.37
N SER A 14 -2.66 -33.15 -31.88
CA SER A 14 -2.34 -31.81 -32.34
C SER A 14 -1.75 -30.98 -31.23
N ASN A 15 -1.00 -29.93 -31.56
CA ASN A 15 -0.34 -29.05 -30.62
C ASN A 15 -1.02 -27.67 -30.59
N GLY A 16 -0.96 -26.97 -29.47
CA GLY A 16 -1.29 -25.54 -29.28
C GLY A 16 -0.09 -24.82 -28.73
N ILE A 17 0.07 -23.56 -29.07
CA ILE A 17 1.10 -22.67 -28.52
C ILE A 17 0.49 -21.34 -28.12
N VAL A 18 1.06 -20.69 -27.09
CA VAL A 18 0.80 -19.31 -26.66
C VAL A 18 2.11 -18.70 -26.16
N GLU A 19 2.29 -17.42 -26.39
CA GLU A 19 3.43 -16.63 -25.88
C GLU A 19 2.91 -15.43 -25.14
N PHE A 20 3.51 -15.11 -23.98
CA PHE A 20 3.21 -13.91 -23.20
C PHE A 20 4.40 -12.95 -23.23
N ILE A 21 4.09 -11.66 -23.26
CA ILE A 21 5.07 -10.55 -23.20
C ILE A 21 4.75 -9.66 -22.00
N PRO A 22 5.73 -8.91 -21.44
CA PRO A 22 5.49 -7.95 -20.38
C PRO A 22 4.38 -6.97 -20.74
N SER A 23 3.50 -6.66 -19.77
CA SER A 23 2.49 -5.59 -19.92
C SER A 23 3.02 -4.29 -19.34
N THR A 24 2.84 -3.19 -20.08
CA THR A 24 3.12 -1.83 -19.64
C THR A 24 1.84 -1.03 -19.37
N ASP A 25 0.68 -1.67 -19.49
CA ASP A 25 -0.60 -1.03 -19.23
C ASP A 25 -0.72 -0.68 -17.74
N PRO A 26 -1.23 0.52 -17.39
CA PRO A 26 -1.43 0.91 -15.99
C PRO A 26 -2.39 -0.04 -15.27
N THR A 27 -2.04 -0.45 -14.06
CA THR A 27 -2.96 -1.17 -13.17
C THR A 27 -3.67 -0.17 -12.26
N LEU A 28 -5.00 -0.22 -12.24
CA LEU A 28 -5.81 0.65 -11.39
C LEU A 28 -5.81 0.16 -9.93
N PRO A 29 -6.04 1.04 -8.95
CA PRO A 29 -6.18 0.64 -7.55
C PRO A 29 -7.28 -0.39 -7.34
N VAL A 30 -7.01 -1.38 -6.49
CA VAL A 30 -7.98 -2.41 -6.09
C VAL A 30 -8.39 -2.25 -4.63
N ASP A 31 -9.51 -2.87 -4.24
CA ASP A 31 -9.91 -2.96 -2.84
C ASP A 31 -8.88 -3.80 -2.06
N PRO A 32 -8.17 -3.24 -1.06
CA PRO A 32 -7.13 -3.99 -0.34
C PRO A 32 -7.68 -5.15 0.50
N THR A 33 -9.00 -5.21 0.70
CA THR A 33 -9.67 -6.31 1.42
C THR A 33 -10.13 -7.43 0.50
N ASP A 34 -10.18 -7.16 -0.81
CA ASP A 34 -10.56 -8.10 -1.87
C ASP A 34 -9.83 -7.71 -3.17
N PRO A 35 -8.49 -7.95 -3.25
CA PRO A 35 -7.64 -7.44 -4.32
C PRO A 35 -7.91 -8.17 -5.65
N ASP A 36 -8.85 -7.64 -6.42
CA ASP A 36 -9.22 -8.13 -7.74
C ASP A 36 -9.01 -7.03 -8.80
N PRO A 37 -8.00 -7.15 -9.69
CA PRO A 37 -7.76 -6.18 -10.76
C PRO A 37 -8.91 -6.02 -11.76
N THR A 38 -9.86 -6.95 -11.81
CA THR A 38 -11.06 -6.84 -12.65
C THR A 38 -12.13 -5.92 -12.04
N ASN A 39 -12.01 -5.59 -10.76
CA ASN A 39 -12.93 -4.75 -10.01
C ASN A 39 -12.19 -3.56 -9.36
N PRO A 40 -11.66 -2.62 -10.15
CA PRO A 40 -10.90 -1.49 -9.62
C PRO A 40 -11.77 -0.57 -8.75
N VAL A 41 -11.12 0.10 -7.80
CA VAL A 41 -11.73 1.11 -6.93
C VAL A 41 -11.09 2.48 -7.15
N VAL A 42 -11.74 3.53 -6.64
CA VAL A 42 -11.21 4.89 -6.71
C VAL A 42 -11.03 5.41 -5.27
N PRO A 43 -9.79 5.42 -4.75
CA PRO A 43 -9.49 6.01 -3.46
C PRO A 43 -9.64 7.54 -3.47
N ILE A 44 -10.06 8.11 -2.33
CA ILE A 44 -10.07 9.55 -2.10
C ILE A 44 -8.76 9.94 -1.43
N ASP A 45 -8.08 10.99 -1.92
CA ASP A 45 -6.95 11.57 -1.19
C ASP A 45 -7.45 12.61 -0.19
N PRO A 46 -7.30 12.40 1.13
CA PRO A 46 -7.76 13.35 2.14
C PRO A 46 -6.88 14.61 2.20
N THR A 47 -5.76 14.63 1.52
CA THR A 47 -4.77 15.72 1.54
C THR A 47 -4.79 16.56 0.28
N ASP A 48 -5.32 16.03 -0.84
CA ASP A 48 -5.43 16.69 -2.13
C ASP A 48 -6.84 16.54 -2.73
N PRO A 49 -7.57 17.66 -2.98
CA PRO A 49 -8.90 17.62 -3.58
C PRO A 49 -8.91 17.19 -5.06
N GLU A 50 -7.76 17.25 -5.75
CA GLU A 50 -7.63 16.74 -7.13
C GLU A 50 -7.53 15.22 -7.20
N GLY A 51 -7.37 14.57 -6.04
CA GLY A 51 -7.26 13.12 -5.90
C GLY A 51 -5.82 12.63 -5.76
N PRO A 52 -5.61 11.31 -5.68
CA PRO A 52 -4.29 10.73 -5.53
C PRO A 52 -3.42 10.93 -6.77
N GLU A 53 -2.12 10.99 -6.56
CA GLU A 53 -1.14 10.97 -7.66
C GLU A 53 -1.34 9.70 -8.54
N PRO A 54 -1.18 9.84 -9.85
CA PRO A 54 -1.27 8.69 -10.75
C PRO A 54 -0.17 7.67 -10.44
N GLY A 55 -0.48 6.39 -10.66
CA GLY A 55 0.50 5.32 -10.56
C GLY A 55 1.69 5.50 -11.51
N THR A 56 2.79 4.84 -11.21
CA THR A 56 3.99 4.87 -12.07
C THR A 56 3.80 3.99 -13.29
N ASN A 57 4.52 4.30 -14.38
CA ASN A 57 4.44 3.54 -15.62
C ASN A 57 5.42 2.36 -15.62
N GLY A 58 5.13 1.35 -16.46
CA GLY A 58 5.99 0.22 -16.73
C GLY A 58 5.46 -1.12 -16.23
N PRO A 59 6.14 -2.23 -16.56
CA PRO A 59 5.70 -3.57 -16.17
C PRO A 59 5.97 -3.89 -14.69
N LEU A 60 6.75 -3.07 -13.99
CA LEU A 60 6.89 -3.04 -12.54
C LEU A 60 6.51 -1.63 -12.09
N SER A 61 5.42 -1.48 -11.34
CA SER A 61 4.82 -0.19 -11.03
C SER A 61 4.34 -0.09 -9.58
N ILE A 62 4.39 1.14 -9.04
CA ILE A 62 3.58 1.52 -7.87
C ILE A 62 2.26 2.03 -8.45
N ASP A 63 1.17 1.31 -8.17
CA ASP A 63 -0.13 1.67 -8.73
C ASP A 63 -0.86 2.68 -7.86
N TYR A 64 -0.65 2.58 -6.54
CA TYR A 64 -1.28 3.45 -5.54
C TYR A 64 -0.53 3.42 -4.20
N ALA A 65 -0.59 4.52 -3.45
CA ALA A 65 -0.21 4.59 -2.04
C ALA A 65 -1.12 5.58 -1.30
N SER A 66 -1.68 5.17 -0.16
CA SER A 66 -2.55 6.01 0.66
C SER A 66 -1.82 7.22 1.22
N SER A 67 -2.39 8.41 1.07
CA SER A 67 -2.05 9.59 1.87
C SER A 67 -2.58 9.43 3.30
N LEU A 68 -1.84 9.93 4.29
CA LEU A 68 -2.15 9.74 5.70
C LEU A 68 -2.73 11.02 6.31
N ASP A 69 -3.94 10.93 6.85
CA ASP A 69 -4.59 11.98 7.63
C ASP A 69 -4.81 11.52 9.06
N PHE A 70 -4.17 12.20 10.02
CA PHE A 70 -4.29 11.92 11.46
C PHE A 70 -5.41 12.74 12.13
N GLY A 71 -6.19 13.48 11.35
CA GLY A 71 -7.35 14.23 11.79
C GLY A 71 -7.02 15.54 12.53
N LYS A 72 -8.07 16.12 13.12
CA LYS A 72 -7.97 17.30 13.98
C LYS A 72 -7.85 16.87 15.43
N ASN A 73 -6.84 17.36 16.12
CA ASN A 73 -6.53 16.95 17.48
C ASN A 73 -6.36 18.18 18.38
N LYS A 74 -6.80 18.07 19.64
CA LYS A 74 -6.59 19.12 20.63
C LYS A 74 -5.12 19.21 21.01
N ILE A 75 -4.62 20.43 21.22
CA ILE A 75 -3.27 20.66 21.72
C ILE A 75 -3.19 20.12 23.15
N THR A 76 -2.15 19.37 23.45
CA THR A 76 -1.84 18.80 24.77
C THR A 76 -0.34 18.91 25.05
N ASN A 77 0.03 18.92 26.31
CA ASN A 77 1.42 18.89 26.79
C ASN A 77 1.85 17.49 27.25
N LYS A 78 1.08 16.45 26.85
CA LYS A 78 1.41 15.04 27.09
C LYS A 78 1.92 14.40 25.81
N ASP A 79 2.66 13.33 25.95
CA ASP A 79 2.96 12.43 24.83
C ASP A 79 1.65 11.82 24.35
N GLU A 80 1.39 11.93 23.05
CA GLU A 80 0.14 11.45 22.44
C GLU A 80 0.41 10.61 21.22
N VAL A 81 -0.52 9.70 20.97
CA VAL A 81 -0.55 8.83 19.78
C VAL A 81 -1.85 9.13 19.04
N TYR A 82 -1.71 9.57 17.80
CA TYR A 82 -2.83 9.84 16.90
C TYR A 82 -2.87 8.77 15.82
N TYR A 83 -4.04 8.16 15.61
CA TYR A 83 -4.23 7.14 14.58
C TYR A 83 -4.71 7.75 13.28
N ALA A 84 -4.24 7.21 12.16
CA ALA A 84 -4.67 7.65 10.84
C ALA A 84 -6.18 7.40 10.63
N ASN A 85 -6.83 8.26 9.87
CA ASN A 85 -8.14 7.98 9.30
C ASN A 85 -8.01 6.83 8.30
N ALA A 86 -8.99 5.94 8.25
CA ALA A 86 -9.05 4.87 7.26
C ALA A 86 -9.18 5.45 5.85
N GLN A 87 -8.72 4.70 4.85
CA GLN A 87 -8.85 5.08 3.45
C GLN A 87 -10.32 5.05 3.04
N GLU A 88 -10.85 6.19 2.61
CA GLU A 88 -12.17 6.30 2.01
C GLU A 88 -12.10 6.05 0.50
N LEU A 89 -13.09 5.33 -0.03
CA LEU A 89 -13.30 5.12 -1.45
C LEU A 89 -14.48 5.96 -1.93
N THR A 90 -14.52 6.33 -3.19
CA THR A 90 -15.59 7.17 -3.77
C THR A 90 -17.00 6.57 -3.66
N ASN A 91 -17.09 5.25 -3.44
CA ASN A 91 -18.36 4.57 -3.18
C ASN A 91 -18.82 4.63 -1.71
N GLY A 92 -18.10 5.35 -0.83
CA GLY A 92 -18.38 5.51 0.59
C GLY A 92 -17.91 4.35 1.48
N LYS A 93 -17.22 3.35 0.92
CA LYS A 93 -16.58 2.29 1.71
C LYS A 93 -15.29 2.81 2.34
N PHE A 94 -15.03 2.41 3.59
CA PHE A 94 -13.75 2.62 4.26
C PHE A 94 -12.97 1.31 4.29
N VAL A 95 -11.70 1.39 3.91
CA VAL A 95 -10.75 0.27 3.86
C VAL A 95 -9.48 0.62 4.63
N PRO A 96 -8.65 -0.35 5.04
CA PRO A 96 -7.34 -0.05 5.59
C PRO A 96 -6.51 0.78 4.61
N ASN A 97 -5.68 1.70 5.10
CA ASN A 97 -4.68 2.36 4.25
C ASN A 97 -3.72 1.31 3.68
N TYR A 98 -3.28 1.50 2.46
CA TYR A 98 -2.52 0.49 1.73
C TYR A 98 -1.59 1.11 0.67
N VAL A 99 -0.68 0.31 0.19
CA VAL A 99 0.08 0.55 -1.02
C VAL A 99 -0.09 -0.62 -1.98
N GLN A 100 -0.10 -0.36 -3.28
CA GLN A 100 -0.27 -1.36 -4.33
C GLN A 100 0.90 -1.32 -5.31
N VAL A 101 1.43 -2.51 -5.60
CA VAL A 101 2.49 -2.76 -6.60
C VAL A 101 2.02 -3.81 -7.59
N SER A 102 2.33 -3.61 -8.87
CA SER A 102 2.15 -4.64 -9.91
C SER A 102 3.48 -5.02 -10.54
N ASP A 103 3.73 -6.32 -10.63
CA ASP A 103 4.85 -6.92 -11.37
C ASP A 103 4.34 -7.76 -12.53
N ASN A 104 4.30 -7.15 -13.72
CA ASN A 104 3.88 -7.74 -14.98
C ASN A 104 5.08 -7.98 -15.93
N ARG A 105 6.30 -8.06 -15.38
CA ARG A 105 7.54 -8.30 -16.17
C ARG A 105 7.64 -9.72 -16.69
N GLY A 106 7.07 -10.70 -15.97
CA GLY A 106 7.19 -12.13 -16.28
C GLY A 106 8.58 -12.73 -16.04
N THR A 107 9.49 -11.98 -15.39
CA THR A 107 10.87 -12.42 -15.10
C THR A 107 11.02 -13.11 -13.75
N ASN A 108 10.09 -12.86 -12.82
CA ASN A 108 10.10 -13.38 -11.44
C ASN A 108 11.39 -13.05 -10.65
N THR A 109 12.05 -11.93 -10.96
CA THR A 109 13.32 -11.54 -10.32
C THR A 109 13.16 -10.88 -8.95
N GLY A 110 11.92 -10.72 -8.48
CA GLY A 110 11.61 -10.01 -7.24
C GLY A 110 11.73 -8.49 -7.37
N TRP A 111 11.48 -7.79 -6.27
CA TRP A 111 11.48 -6.32 -6.18
C TRP A 111 11.45 -5.87 -4.72
N ALA A 112 11.74 -4.60 -4.48
CA ALA A 112 11.60 -4.00 -3.16
C ALA A 112 10.92 -2.64 -3.24
N LEU A 113 9.96 -2.41 -2.33
CA LEU A 113 9.27 -1.14 -2.12
C LEU A 113 9.74 -0.51 -0.82
N THR A 114 10.20 0.72 -0.90
CA THR A 114 10.60 1.52 0.26
C THR A 114 9.78 2.80 0.36
N VAL A 115 9.68 3.36 1.56
CA VAL A 115 9.11 4.68 1.82
C VAL A 115 10.11 5.54 2.59
N LYS A 116 10.15 6.83 2.27
CA LYS A 116 10.97 7.85 2.92
C LYS A 116 10.07 8.98 3.38
N GLN A 117 10.23 9.44 4.63
CA GLN A 117 9.62 10.67 5.10
C GLN A 117 10.54 11.85 4.79
N GLU A 118 10.02 12.88 4.09
CA GLU A 118 10.80 14.06 3.65
C GLU A 118 10.93 15.12 4.74
N GLY A 119 11.18 14.70 5.97
CA GLY A 119 11.34 15.56 7.13
C GLY A 119 10.18 15.47 8.12
N GLN A 120 10.29 16.16 9.25
CA GLN A 120 9.25 16.26 10.27
C GLN A 120 8.00 16.94 9.71
N PHE A 121 6.85 16.72 10.35
CA PHE A 121 5.66 17.53 10.07
C PHE A 121 5.96 19.01 10.28
N GLU A 122 5.68 19.84 9.29
CA GLU A 122 5.98 21.27 9.33
C GLU A 122 4.79 22.16 8.91
N ASN A 123 4.81 23.41 9.44
CA ASN A 123 4.06 24.53 8.89
C ASN A 123 4.99 25.76 8.86
N LYS A 124 5.29 26.25 7.64
CA LYS A 124 6.29 27.32 7.43
C LYS A 124 5.84 28.70 7.92
N THR A 125 4.54 28.90 8.17
CA THR A 125 3.94 30.22 8.45
C THR A 125 3.61 30.45 9.92
N THR A 126 3.79 29.46 10.79
CA THR A 126 3.51 29.56 12.22
C THR A 126 4.78 29.78 13.06
N GLN A 127 4.64 30.03 14.37
CA GLN A 127 5.77 30.25 15.27
C GLN A 127 6.53 28.94 15.53
N HIS A 128 5.81 27.87 15.91
CA HIS A 128 6.40 26.55 16.15
C HIS A 128 6.28 25.71 14.87
N LYS A 129 7.21 25.95 13.95
CA LYS A 129 7.11 25.47 12.56
C LYS A 129 7.18 23.97 12.41
N VAL A 130 7.83 23.26 13.32
CA VAL A 130 8.17 21.84 13.18
C VAL A 130 7.67 21.04 14.39
N LEU A 131 6.99 19.93 14.15
CA LEU A 131 6.63 18.96 15.19
C LEU A 131 7.84 18.06 15.48
N THR A 132 8.86 18.64 16.14
CA THR A 132 10.13 17.95 16.43
C THR A 132 9.91 16.72 17.27
N GLY A 133 10.49 15.58 16.85
CA GLY A 133 10.38 14.30 17.55
C GLY A 133 9.08 13.54 17.26
N SER A 134 8.26 14.02 16.31
CA SER A 134 7.12 13.23 15.87
C SER A 134 7.58 12.03 15.03
N VAL A 135 6.91 10.90 15.18
CA VAL A 135 7.25 9.62 14.55
C VAL A 135 6.02 8.98 13.94
N ILE A 136 6.08 8.62 12.67
CA ILE A 136 5.06 7.80 12.00
C ILE A 136 5.45 6.33 12.10
N LYS A 137 4.49 5.47 12.47
CA LYS A 137 4.65 4.02 12.47
C LYS A 137 3.59 3.37 11.58
N LEU A 138 4.02 2.40 10.77
CA LEU A 138 3.15 1.51 9.99
C LEU A 138 3.34 0.09 10.51
N SER A 139 2.28 -0.54 10.93
CA SER A 139 2.31 -1.87 11.54
C SER A 139 1.22 -2.78 10.98
N ASN A 140 1.31 -4.07 11.30
CA ASN A 140 0.32 -5.07 10.90
C ASN A 140 0.06 -5.07 9.38
N GLY A 141 1.13 -4.88 8.59
CA GLY A 141 1.08 -5.02 7.15
C GLY A 141 0.74 -6.46 6.75
N VAL A 142 -0.11 -6.60 5.74
CA VAL A 142 -0.52 -7.89 5.18
C VAL A 142 -0.45 -7.78 3.67
N ALA A 143 0.53 -8.45 3.06
CA ALA A 143 0.58 -8.59 1.62
C ALA A 143 -0.56 -9.52 1.16
N ALA A 144 -1.41 -9.03 0.24
CA ALA A 144 -2.55 -9.76 -0.31
C ALA A 144 -2.65 -9.58 -1.83
N SER A 145 -3.13 -10.61 -2.51
CA SER A 145 -3.30 -10.68 -3.97
C SER A 145 -4.40 -11.68 -4.31
N ASN A 146 -4.91 -11.62 -5.54
CA ASN A 146 -5.74 -12.68 -6.11
C ASN A 146 -4.91 -13.74 -6.86
N GLN A 147 -3.58 -13.62 -6.88
CA GLN A 147 -2.71 -14.60 -7.52
C GLN A 147 -2.75 -15.94 -6.78
N ILE A 148 -2.82 -17.02 -7.53
CA ILE A 148 -2.75 -18.40 -7.00
C ILE A 148 -1.35 -18.97 -7.18
N ASP A 149 -0.90 -19.75 -6.21
CA ASP A 149 0.41 -20.43 -6.24
C ASP A 149 1.61 -19.47 -6.35
N VAL A 150 1.46 -18.22 -5.90
CA VAL A 150 2.54 -17.22 -5.82
C VAL A 150 2.82 -16.90 -4.35
N THR A 151 4.08 -17.00 -3.95
CA THR A 151 4.49 -16.63 -2.60
C THR A 151 4.36 -15.12 -2.41
N ALA A 152 3.72 -14.72 -1.30
CA ALA A 152 3.53 -13.32 -0.96
C ALA A 152 4.86 -12.62 -0.64
N PRO A 153 4.98 -11.33 -0.98
CA PRO A 153 6.05 -10.49 -0.47
C PRO A 153 6.05 -10.39 1.06
N LEU A 154 7.21 -10.12 1.65
CA LEU A 154 7.33 -9.78 3.07
C LEU A 154 6.87 -8.34 3.30
N SER A 155 6.16 -8.11 4.41
CA SER A 155 5.66 -6.80 4.84
C SER A 155 6.00 -6.59 6.33
N PRO A 156 7.15 -6.00 6.67
CA PRO A 156 7.54 -5.73 8.05
C PRO A 156 6.79 -4.52 8.62
N SER A 157 6.67 -4.45 9.95
CA SER A 157 6.31 -3.20 10.62
C SER A 157 7.49 -2.25 10.58
N ILE A 158 7.22 -0.97 10.33
CA ILE A 158 8.25 0.06 10.16
C ILE A 158 7.95 1.30 11.00
N GLU A 159 9.02 1.98 11.39
CA GLU A 159 9.02 3.32 11.98
C GLU A 159 9.76 4.24 11.02
N LEU A 160 9.12 5.35 10.60
CA LEU A 160 9.70 6.25 9.62
C LEU A 160 10.74 7.17 10.27
N ASP A 161 11.90 7.25 9.65
CA ASP A 161 12.94 8.17 10.05
C ASP A 161 12.76 9.53 9.35
N ALA A 162 12.35 10.53 10.13
CA ALA A 162 12.18 11.89 9.64
C ALA A 162 13.50 12.59 9.24
N SER A 163 14.67 11.98 9.47
CA SER A 163 15.94 12.42 8.90
C SER A 163 16.08 12.06 7.42
N GLY A 164 15.16 11.25 6.89
CA GLY A 164 15.05 10.91 5.48
C GLY A 164 15.68 9.57 5.10
N ALA A 165 15.98 8.68 6.05
CA ALA A 165 16.32 7.30 5.72
C ALA A 165 15.09 6.56 5.17
N ALA A 166 15.29 5.77 4.13
CA ALA A 166 14.24 4.94 3.56
C ALA A 166 14.01 3.70 4.43
N SER A 167 12.74 3.34 4.63
CA SER A 167 12.30 2.13 5.32
C SER A 167 11.75 1.12 4.32
N ASN A 168 12.08 -0.16 4.49
CA ASN A 168 11.55 -1.23 3.65
C ASN A 168 10.08 -1.53 4.03
N VAL A 169 9.17 -1.42 3.07
CA VAL A 169 7.73 -1.63 3.26
C VAL A 169 7.31 -3.02 2.82
N MET A 170 7.74 -3.40 1.62
CA MET A 170 7.38 -4.69 1.03
C MET A 170 8.54 -5.21 0.17
N THR A 171 8.87 -6.48 0.32
CA THR A 171 9.94 -7.12 -0.45
C THR A 171 9.48 -8.45 -1.03
N ALA A 172 9.59 -8.58 -2.33
CA ALA A 172 9.45 -9.85 -3.05
C ALA A 172 10.84 -10.39 -3.36
N ALA A 173 11.16 -11.57 -2.84
CA ALA A 173 12.37 -12.29 -3.20
C ALA A 173 12.30 -12.81 -4.64
N ASN A 174 13.41 -13.36 -5.14
CA ASN A 174 13.39 -14.05 -6.43
C ASN A 174 12.33 -15.18 -6.42
N GLU A 175 11.60 -15.33 -7.51
CA GLU A 175 10.48 -16.27 -7.68
C GLU A 175 9.23 -15.97 -6.82
N THR A 176 9.11 -14.74 -6.29
CA THR A 176 7.94 -14.30 -5.51
C THR A 176 7.39 -12.98 -6.04
N GLY A 177 6.17 -12.61 -5.62
CA GLY A 177 5.61 -11.29 -5.81
C GLY A 177 5.23 -10.90 -7.23
N SER A 178 5.07 -11.86 -8.16
CA SER A 178 4.53 -11.57 -9.50
C SER A 178 3.03 -11.23 -9.44
N GLY A 179 2.55 -10.41 -10.36
CA GLY A 179 1.17 -9.93 -10.41
C GLY A 179 0.93 -8.71 -9.53
N THR A 180 -0.34 -8.44 -9.20
CA THR A 180 -0.74 -7.28 -8.39
C THR A 180 -0.80 -7.65 -6.92
N TRP A 181 -0.10 -6.89 -6.09
CA TRP A 181 -0.03 -7.05 -4.63
C TRP A 181 -0.40 -5.76 -3.92
N VAL A 182 -1.24 -5.88 -2.90
CA VAL A 182 -1.48 -4.79 -1.94
C VAL A 182 -0.81 -5.13 -0.63
N ASP A 183 -0.16 -4.14 0.00
CA ASP A 183 0.18 -4.20 1.41
C ASP A 183 -0.82 -3.34 2.18
N ARG A 184 -1.75 -3.98 2.88
CA ARG A 184 -2.76 -3.32 3.70
C ARG A 184 -2.33 -3.32 5.16
N PHE A 185 -2.45 -2.17 5.82
CA PHE A 185 -2.07 -2.01 7.22
C PHE A 185 -3.30 -2.18 8.13
N GLY A 186 -3.32 -3.27 8.91
CA GLY A 186 -4.34 -3.55 9.91
C GLY A 186 -5.78 -3.61 9.40
N THR A 187 -6.70 -3.00 10.17
CA THR A 187 -8.16 -3.02 9.93
C THR A 187 -8.80 -1.67 10.26
N VAL A 188 -9.97 -1.42 9.67
CA VAL A 188 -10.79 -0.24 9.97
C VAL A 188 -11.53 -0.45 11.29
N THR A 189 -11.54 0.60 12.13
CA THR A 189 -12.27 0.63 13.40
C THR A 189 -13.02 1.95 13.54
N ALA A 190 -14.31 1.90 13.83
CA ALA A 190 -15.08 3.09 14.15
C ALA A 190 -14.72 3.60 15.54
N GLU A 191 -14.47 4.89 15.68
CA GLU A 191 -14.19 5.59 16.93
C GLU A 191 -15.03 6.86 17.07
N GLU A 192 -15.46 7.15 18.29
CA GLU A 192 -16.12 8.42 18.61
C GLU A 192 -15.06 9.49 18.88
N VAL A 193 -14.98 10.49 18.01
CA VAL A 193 -14.09 11.64 18.15
C VAL A 193 -14.92 12.90 18.22
N GLU A 194 -14.94 13.56 19.37
CA GLU A 194 -15.70 14.81 19.59
C GLU A 194 -17.21 14.72 19.27
N GLY A 195 -17.80 13.53 19.40
CA GLY A 195 -19.22 13.29 19.13
C GLY A 195 -19.55 12.91 17.69
N GLU A 196 -18.54 12.71 16.86
CA GLU A 196 -18.66 12.19 15.50
C GLU A 196 -18.02 10.82 15.38
N THR A 197 -18.66 9.90 14.66
CA THR A 197 -18.08 8.59 14.37
C THR A 197 -17.09 8.71 13.23
N VAL A 198 -15.81 8.45 13.49
CA VAL A 198 -14.72 8.49 12.51
C VAL A 198 -14.17 7.08 12.29
N GLN A 199 -13.93 6.72 11.03
CA GLN A 199 -13.29 5.45 10.69
C GLN A 199 -11.77 5.59 10.81
N LYS A 200 -11.16 4.85 11.74
CA LYS A 200 -9.74 4.90 12.06
C LYS A 200 -9.00 3.63 11.64
N ASN A 201 -7.70 3.81 11.37
CA ASN A 201 -6.77 2.71 11.18
C ASN A 201 -5.68 2.76 12.25
N LYS A 202 -5.80 1.89 13.28
CA LYS A 202 -4.86 1.86 14.42
C LYS A 202 -3.49 1.26 14.08
N ALA A 203 -3.34 0.65 12.94
CA ALA A 203 -2.06 0.12 12.47
C ALA A 203 -1.11 1.23 11.98
N ILE A 204 -1.66 2.44 11.74
CA ILE A 204 -0.87 3.61 11.36
C ILE A 204 -1.03 4.68 12.42
N SER A 205 0.08 5.04 13.07
CA SER A 205 0.10 6.02 14.16
C SER A 205 1.10 7.13 13.92
N LEU A 206 0.78 8.30 14.48
CA LEU A 206 1.67 9.44 14.65
C LEU A 206 1.87 9.68 16.14
N GLU A 207 3.08 9.43 16.63
CA GLU A 207 3.48 9.75 18.00
C GLU A 207 4.02 11.18 18.01
N VAL A 208 3.56 12.00 18.97
CA VAL A 208 4.01 13.38 19.13
C VAL A 208 4.37 13.64 20.58
N PRO A 209 5.63 14.00 20.89
CA PRO A 209 6.03 14.29 22.28
C PRO A 209 5.25 15.48 22.87
N GLY A 210 4.87 15.37 24.12
CA GLY A 210 4.20 16.45 24.84
C GLY A 210 5.05 17.71 25.00
N SER A 211 6.38 17.53 25.05
CA SER A 211 7.35 18.62 25.11
C SER A 211 7.50 19.41 23.81
N THR A 212 7.00 18.88 22.68
CA THR A 212 7.04 19.59 21.40
C THR A 212 5.99 20.69 21.37
N PRO A 213 6.37 21.97 21.23
CA PRO A 213 5.41 23.05 21.13
C PRO A 213 4.60 22.95 19.84
N LYS A 214 3.31 23.25 19.92
CA LYS A 214 2.35 23.11 18.82
C LYS A 214 1.49 24.36 18.73
N ASP A 215 1.25 24.82 17.50
CA ASP A 215 0.31 25.90 17.22
C ASP A 215 -1.01 25.32 16.67
N ALA A 216 -2.09 26.08 16.74
CA ALA A 216 -3.41 25.65 16.24
C ALA A 216 -3.53 25.81 14.72
N VAL A 217 -2.70 25.06 13.97
CA VAL A 217 -2.59 25.08 12.51
C VAL A 217 -2.44 23.66 11.94
N LYS A 218 -2.61 23.49 10.63
CA LYS A 218 -2.29 22.24 9.94
C LYS A 218 -0.76 22.11 9.80
N TYR A 219 -0.20 20.97 10.18
CA TYR A 219 1.17 20.55 9.90
C TYR A 219 1.13 19.43 8.86
N SER A 220 2.11 19.40 7.97
CA SER A 220 2.21 18.38 6.92
C SER A 220 3.66 17.89 6.72
N THR A 221 3.79 16.68 6.22
CA THR A 221 5.03 16.10 5.70
C THR A 221 4.72 15.42 4.38
N GLN A 222 5.73 15.00 3.64
CA GLN A 222 5.62 14.24 2.41
C GLN A 222 6.23 12.87 2.59
N LEU A 223 5.62 11.86 1.99
CA LEU A 223 6.14 10.49 1.91
C LEU A 223 6.51 10.20 0.46
N THR A 224 7.75 9.77 0.23
CA THR A 224 8.25 9.38 -1.09
C THR A 224 8.40 7.87 -1.15
N TRP A 225 7.66 7.23 -2.05
CA TRP A 225 7.69 5.81 -2.29
C TRP A 225 8.63 5.49 -3.45
N THR A 226 9.46 4.45 -3.29
CA THR A 226 10.42 4.03 -4.31
C THR A 226 10.36 2.53 -4.50
N LEU A 227 10.15 2.10 -5.75
CA LEU A 227 10.14 0.70 -6.15
C LEU A 227 11.40 0.40 -6.95
N THR A 228 12.11 -0.66 -6.58
CA THR A 228 13.31 -1.14 -7.26
C THR A 228 13.09 -2.56 -7.77
N ASP A 229 13.71 -2.89 -8.89
CA ASP A 229 13.67 -4.22 -9.52
C ASP A 229 14.64 -5.23 -8.88
N THR A 230 15.30 -4.85 -7.81
CA THR A 230 16.23 -5.68 -7.06
C THR A 230 15.67 -5.92 -5.66
N PRO A 231 15.47 -7.18 -5.23
CA PRO A 231 15.06 -7.46 -3.87
C PRO A 231 16.13 -7.01 -2.88
N ILE A 232 15.70 -6.54 -1.72
CA ILE A 232 16.64 -6.30 -0.60
C ILE A 232 16.98 -7.66 -0.02
N ASN A 233 18.26 -8.04 -0.07
CA ASN A 233 18.74 -9.21 0.63
C ASN A 233 18.83 -8.87 2.12
N GLU A 234 18.06 -9.58 2.95
CA GLU A 234 18.18 -9.55 4.41
C GLU A 234 19.40 -10.35 4.87
#